data_a1e08b34a23723680a7d87154b683bd5
#
_entry.id   a1e08b34a23723680a7d87154b683bd5
#
_cell.length_a   1.000
_cell.length_b   1.000
_cell.length_c   1.000
_cell.angle_alpha   90.00
_cell.angle_beta   90.00
_cell.angle_gamma   90.00
#
_symmetry.space_group_name_H-M   'P 1'
#
loop_
_entity.id
_entity.type
_entity.pdbx_description
1 polymer ?
#
loop_
_entity_poly.entity_id
_entity_poly.type
_entity_poly.pdbx_seq_one_letter_code
_entity_poly.pdbx_strand_id
1 'polypeptide(L)'
;MDFWTSSKEIKDYMLDIRRRIHRNPEIGFNLSNTTEIVKEELRKMGIAYQSPIENSVMATLGQGDKVILLRADMDALPIAEETDLSFRSDNGCGHMCGHDFHVAMLLGTAKLLKKIEADLDGVVKLMFQPAEEILQGAAKMIAAGVLENPRVDRAIMLHMDTTREVGIYAKSGPMATSNNNFRITVKGSSCHGAMPEKGVDAALVAAQIVNALQTVVARELPFTQGAVLTTGHIQAGSAPNIIPGVAVVEGTTRTYHAGSKRHIRVRLPEIAQYIAKAYRAEAEVEILSDVPVLVNDADFYAEAVRCLRQVKAENPEFAVFEDCEAVTASDDFANIAEVVPSLMLMVGCRPASGEVYPLHNGKAIFNEDAIVYGPAVLATLACGYLENLPCRLA
;
A
#
# COMPACT_ATOMS: atom_id res chain seq x y z
N MET A 1 -27.80 6.79 -10.62
CA MET A 1 -27.12 8.11 -10.44
C MET A 1 -25.91 8.15 -11.34
N ASP A 2 -25.66 9.23 -12.07
CA ASP A 2 -24.38 9.43 -12.79
C ASP A 2 -23.30 9.87 -11.78
N PHE A 3 -22.46 8.95 -11.37
CA PHE A 3 -21.42 9.20 -10.37
C PHE A 3 -20.27 10.05 -10.90
N TRP A 4 -20.00 10.05 -12.22
CA TRP A 4 -18.98 10.93 -12.80
C TRP A 4 -19.38 12.40 -12.69
N THR A 5 -20.57 12.75 -13.15
CA THR A 5 -21.11 14.11 -13.01
C THR A 5 -21.25 14.53 -11.55
N SER A 6 -21.80 13.65 -10.70
CA SER A 6 -21.96 13.93 -9.27
C SER A 6 -20.63 14.11 -8.54
N SER A 7 -19.58 13.41 -8.97
CA SER A 7 -18.21 13.55 -8.42
C SER A 7 -17.62 14.93 -8.74
N LYS A 8 -17.84 15.43 -9.95
CA LYS A 8 -17.43 16.78 -10.36
C LYS A 8 -18.13 17.88 -9.53
N GLU A 9 -19.41 17.70 -9.20
CA GLU A 9 -20.18 18.64 -8.37
C GLU A 9 -19.63 18.78 -6.94
N ILE A 10 -18.99 17.73 -6.40
CA ILE A 10 -18.43 17.74 -5.03
C ILE A 10 -16.90 17.93 -5.04
N LYS A 11 -16.29 18.33 -6.15
CA LYS A 11 -14.84 18.49 -6.26
C LYS A 11 -14.29 19.43 -5.20
N ASP A 12 -14.88 20.61 -5.04
CA ASP A 12 -14.40 21.63 -4.09
C ASP A 12 -14.48 21.13 -2.63
N TYR A 13 -15.51 20.34 -2.29
CA TYR A 13 -15.63 19.67 -1.00
C TYR A 13 -14.47 18.71 -0.75
N MET A 14 -14.10 17.90 -1.74
CA MET A 14 -12.98 16.97 -1.61
C MET A 14 -11.63 17.69 -1.54
N LEU A 15 -11.45 18.75 -2.33
CA LEU A 15 -10.24 19.55 -2.29
C LEU A 15 -10.04 20.27 -0.95
N ASP A 16 -11.12 20.75 -0.31
CA ASP A 16 -11.03 21.32 1.04
C ASP A 16 -10.53 20.27 2.06
N ILE A 17 -11.13 19.09 2.06
CA ILE A 17 -10.71 17.99 2.96
C ILE A 17 -9.25 17.61 2.70
N ARG A 18 -8.89 17.34 1.44
CA ARG A 18 -7.52 17.01 1.05
C ARG A 18 -6.53 18.04 1.57
N ARG A 19 -6.78 19.33 1.33
CA ARG A 19 -5.87 20.42 1.74
C ARG A 19 -5.80 20.62 3.25
N ARG A 20 -6.87 20.31 3.99
CA ARG A 20 -6.88 20.33 5.46
C ARG A 20 -5.96 19.23 6.02
N ILE A 21 -6.03 18.02 5.45
CA ILE A 21 -5.19 16.88 5.83
C ILE A 21 -3.73 17.16 5.43
N HIS A 22 -3.51 17.62 4.20
CA HIS A 22 -2.19 17.90 3.64
C HIS A 22 -1.36 18.89 4.46
N ARG A 23 -1.99 19.90 5.05
CA ARG A 23 -1.31 20.91 5.90
C ARG A 23 -0.75 20.34 7.21
N ASN A 24 -1.33 19.26 7.71
CA ASN A 24 -0.99 18.69 9.01
C ASN A 24 -0.76 17.18 8.88
N PRO A 25 0.25 16.75 8.10
CA PRO A 25 0.52 15.34 7.88
C PRO A 25 0.98 14.68 9.18
N GLU A 26 0.48 13.49 9.42
CA GLU A 26 0.75 12.66 10.59
C GLU A 26 1.23 11.28 10.12
N ILE A 27 2.05 10.60 10.90
CA ILE A 27 2.74 9.38 10.46
C ILE A 27 2.32 8.13 11.24
N GLY A 28 2.27 7.00 10.54
CA GLY A 28 2.05 5.68 11.11
C GLY A 28 0.72 5.58 11.86
N PHE A 29 0.76 5.28 13.17
CA PHE A 29 -0.43 5.21 14.03
C PHE A 29 -0.80 6.52 14.72
N ASN A 30 0.00 7.57 14.62
CA ASN A 30 -0.24 8.85 15.30
C ASN A 30 -1.02 9.81 14.42
N LEU A 31 -2.32 9.55 14.19
CA LEU A 31 -3.17 10.24 13.21
C LEU A 31 -4.39 10.92 13.84
N SER A 32 -4.22 11.53 15.01
CA SER A 32 -5.35 12.08 15.77
C SER A 32 -6.10 13.18 15.02
N ASN A 33 -5.39 14.08 14.34
CA ASN A 33 -6.01 15.16 13.57
C ASN A 33 -6.70 14.63 12.31
N THR A 34 -6.02 13.80 11.53
CA THR A 34 -6.58 13.20 10.31
C THR A 34 -7.82 12.36 10.61
N THR A 35 -7.75 11.54 11.67
CA THR A 35 -8.87 10.72 12.14
C THR A 35 -10.06 11.58 12.58
N GLU A 36 -9.81 12.71 13.26
CA GLU A 36 -10.90 13.59 13.68
C GLU A 36 -11.56 14.30 12.50
N ILE A 37 -10.80 14.69 11.46
CA ILE A 37 -11.36 15.22 10.21
C ILE A 37 -12.33 14.19 9.58
N VAL A 38 -11.89 12.92 9.48
CA VAL A 38 -12.75 11.85 8.93
C VAL A 38 -14.02 11.67 9.75
N LYS A 39 -13.92 11.62 11.09
CA LYS A 39 -15.06 11.48 12.00
C LYS A 39 -16.00 12.68 11.91
N GLU A 40 -15.46 13.89 11.79
CA GLU A 40 -16.25 15.12 11.63
C GLU A 40 -17.10 15.06 10.36
N GLU A 41 -16.50 14.68 9.23
CA GLU A 41 -17.21 14.61 7.94
C GLU A 41 -18.25 13.50 7.93
N LEU A 42 -17.98 12.33 8.50
CA LEU A 42 -18.99 11.27 8.65
C LEU A 42 -20.15 11.69 9.53
N ARG A 43 -19.89 12.41 10.65
CA ARG A 43 -20.95 12.97 11.50
C ARG A 43 -21.82 13.98 10.76
N LYS A 44 -21.22 14.88 9.95
CA LYS A 44 -21.97 15.84 9.12
C LYS A 44 -22.88 15.14 8.10
N MET A 45 -22.47 13.98 7.60
CA MET A 45 -23.27 13.16 6.70
C MET A 45 -24.29 12.27 7.40
N GLY A 46 -24.29 12.21 8.75
CA GLY A 46 -25.13 11.31 9.51
C GLY A 46 -24.79 9.83 9.31
N ILE A 47 -23.51 9.52 9.09
CA ILE A 47 -22.99 8.16 8.90
C ILE A 47 -22.39 7.69 10.22
N ALA A 48 -22.89 6.57 10.73
CA ALA A 48 -22.35 5.95 11.94
C ALA A 48 -20.96 5.32 11.64
N TYR A 49 -20.07 5.40 12.61
CA TYR A 49 -18.73 4.85 12.51
C TYR A 49 -18.25 4.25 13.83
N GLN A 50 -17.21 3.44 13.74
CA GLN A 50 -16.46 2.87 14.86
C GLN A 50 -14.96 3.00 14.60
N SER A 51 -14.15 2.85 15.65
CA SER A 51 -12.67 2.82 15.54
C SER A 51 -12.18 1.44 15.97
N PRO A 52 -11.99 0.49 15.05
CA PRO A 52 -11.56 -0.87 15.36
C PRO A 52 -10.20 -0.95 16.07
N ILE A 53 -9.29 -0.05 15.71
CA ILE A 53 -8.01 0.19 16.40
C ILE A 53 -7.83 1.70 16.59
N GLU A 54 -6.86 2.08 17.41
CA GLU A 54 -6.54 3.50 17.63
C GLU A 54 -6.25 4.22 16.31
N ASN A 55 -6.77 5.43 16.15
CA ASN A 55 -6.64 6.27 14.96
C ASN A 55 -7.06 5.59 13.64
N SER A 56 -8.04 4.68 13.71
CA SER A 56 -8.72 4.14 12.53
C SER A 56 -10.19 4.53 12.53
N VAL A 57 -10.82 4.46 11.36
CA VAL A 57 -12.29 4.65 11.23
C VAL A 57 -12.85 3.59 10.29
N MET A 58 -13.96 3.00 10.71
CA MET A 58 -14.79 2.11 9.90
C MET A 58 -16.22 2.62 9.93
N ALA A 59 -16.79 2.90 8.77
CA ALA A 59 -18.18 3.27 8.61
C ALA A 59 -18.91 2.27 7.71
N THR A 60 -20.24 2.25 7.79
CA THR A 60 -21.07 1.29 7.05
C THR A 60 -22.29 1.99 6.50
N LEU A 61 -22.63 1.72 5.23
CA LEU A 61 -23.81 2.22 4.54
C LEU A 61 -24.59 1.08 3.90
N GLY A 62 -25.92 1.23 3.84
CA GLY A 62 -26.81 0.24 3.21
C GLY A 62 -27.10 -0.97 4.07
N GLN A 63 -27.89 -1.90 3.52
CA GLN A 63 -28.32 -3.15 4.16
C GLN A 63 -28.45 -4.23 3.10
N GLY A 64 -28.21 -5.49 3.45
CA GLY A 64 -28.31 -6.64 2.55
C GLY A 64 -27.22 -7.67 2.81
N ASP A 65 -27.20 -8.71 1.98
CA ASP A 65 -26.32 -9.85 2.17
C ASP A 65 -24.94 -9.64 1.54
N LYS A 66 -24.84 -8.87 0.45
CA LYS A 66 -23.57 -8.58 -0.22
C LYS A 66 -22.83 -7.47 0.49
N VAL A 67 -21.52 -7.63 0.65
CA VAL A 67 -20.69 -6.68 1.37
C VAL A 67 -19.43 -6.34 0.57
N ILE A 68 -19.25 -5.04 0.29
CA ILE A 68 -18.04 -4.54 -0.34
C ILE A 68 -17.30 -3.57 0.59
N LEU A 69 -15.98 -3.71 0.66
CA LEU A 69 -15.12 -2.83 1.42
C LEU A 69 -14.38 -1.87 0.49
N LEU A 70 -14.42 -0.59 0.81
CA LEU A 70 -13.66 0.47 0.15
C LEU A 70 -12.63 1.00 1.15
N ARG A 71 -11.33 1.01 0.76
CA ARG A 71 -10.23 1.37 1.65
C ARG A 71 -9.56 2.68 1.21
N ALA A 72 -9.23 3.52 2.18
CA ALA A 72 -8.25 4.59 2.08
C ALA A 72 -7.27 4.52 3.25
N ASP A 73 -5.99 4.61 2.96
CA ASP A 73 -4.94 4.86 3.96
C ASP A 73 -4.91 6.35 4.33
N MET A 74 -4.32 6.66 5.49
CA MET A 74 -4.41 8.00 6.07
C MET A 74 -3.07 8.62 6.44
N ASP A 75 -2.02 7.80 6.61
CA ASP A 75 -0.74 8.26 7.12
C ASP A 75 0.12 8.95 6.06
N ALA A 76 1.07 9.75 6.52
CA ALA A 76 2.03 10.47 5.72
C ALA A 76 3.45 9.95 5.97
N LEU A 77 4.40 10.52 5.27
CA LEU A 77 5.81 10.17 5.31
C LEU A 77 6.63 11.18 6.14
N PRO A 78 7.71 10.75 6.80
CA PRO A 78 8.68 11.64 7.45
C PRO A 78 9.61 12.30 6.40
N ILE A 79 8.99 12.97 5.43
CA ILE A 79 9.65 13.66 4.32
C ILE A 79 9.20 15.13 4.34
N ALA A 80 10.15 16.05 4.50
CA ALA A 80 9.85 17.47 4.42
C ALA A 80 9.34 17.84 3.03
N GLU A 81 8.25 18.59 2.99
CA GLU A 81 7.69 19.05 1.73
C GLU A 81 8.51 20.22 1.17
N GLU A 82 8.87 20.13 -0.10
CA GLU A 82 9.69 21.11 -0.83
C GLU A 82 8.89 21.81 -1.95
N THR A 83 7.55 21.71 -1.91
CA THR A 83 6.68 22.36 -2.91
C THR A 83 6.40 23.84 -2.56
N ASP A 84 5.90 24.60 -3.54
CA ASP A 84 5.43 25.98 -3.34
C ASP A 84 3.90 26.06 -3.15
N LEU A 85 3.24 24.96 -2.76
CA LEU A 85 1.80 24.94 -2.54
C LEU A 85 1.40 25.86 -1.37
N SER A 86 0.34 26.63 -1.54
CA SER A 86 -0.16 27.54 -0.48
C SER A 86 -0.68 26.81 0.77
N PHE A 87 -0.87 25.50 0.67
CA PHE A 87 -1.31 24.61 1.72
C PHE A 87 -0.25 23.54 2.07
N ARG A 88 1.02 23.76 1.69
CA ARG A 88 2.11 22.85 2.03
C ARG A 88 2.25 22.65 3.53
N SER A 89 2.78 21.50 3.91
CA SER A 89 3.12 21.21 5.31
C SER A 89 4.41 21.93 5.74
N ASP A 90 4.54 22.19 7.03
CA ASP A 90 5.74 22.80 7.63
C ASP A 90 6.26 22.04 8.87
N ASN A 91 5.70 20.85 9.15
CA ASN A 91 6.04 20.06 10.33
C ASN A 91 7.11 18.97 10.08
N GLY A 92 7.77 19.00 8.91
CA GLY A 92 8.82 18.04 8.54
C GLY A 92 8.29 16.70 7.99
N CYS A 93 6.98 16.56 7.87
CA CYS A 93 6.30 15.41 7.24
C CYS A 93 5.56 15.88 5.99
N GLY A 94 5.16 14.97 5.11
CA GLY A 94 4.40 15.31 3.90
C GLY A 94 3.59 14.14 3.36
N HIS A 95 2.43 14.43 2.76
CA HIS A 95 1.61 13.48 2.03
C HIS A 95 2.18 13.21 0.63
N MET A 96 3.43 12.72 0.59
CA MET A 96 4.16 12.49 -0.66
C MET A 96 3.81 11.14 -1.33
N CYS A 97 2.84 10.40 -0.76
CA CYS A 97 2.23 9.21 -1.36
C CYS A 97 0.77 9.45 -1.82
N GLY A 98 0.17 10.59 -1.46
CA GLY A 98 -1.18 10.96 -1.90
C GLY A 98 -2.31 10.40 -1.02
N HIS A 99 -2.03 9.95 0.21
CA HIS A 99 -3.06 9.42 1.11
C HIS A 99 -4.09 10.48 1.52
N ASP A 100 -3.75 11.77 1.50
CA ASP A 100 -4.68 12.88 1.64
C ASP A 100 -5.77 12.88 0.54
N PHE A 101 -5.41 12.50 -0.70
CA PHE A 101 -6.38 12.27 -1.78
C PHE A 101 -7.23 11.04 -1.50
N HIS A 102 -6.63 9.93 -1.05
CA HIS A 102 -7.35 8.68 -0.81
C HIS A 102 -8.46 8.91 0.22
N VAL A 103 -8.16 9.59 1.32
CA VAL A 103 -9.15 9.96 2.35
C VAL A 103 -10.25 10.86 1.77
N ALA A 104 -9.87 11.93 1.04
CA ALA A 104 -10.83 12.86 0.48
C ALA A 104 -11.75 12.19 -0.56
N MET A 105 -11.19 11.31 -1.40
CA MET A 105 -11.96 10.53 -2.38
C MET A 105 -12.92 9.55 -1.71
N LEU A 106 -12.50 8.87 -0.64
CA LEU A 106 -13.37 7.94 0.09
C LEU A 106 -14.49 8.68 0.83
N LEU A 107 -14.24 9.85 1.42
CA LEU A 107 -15.27 10.72 2.00
C LEU A 107 -16.24 11.27 0.94
N GLY A 108 -15.71 11.63 -0.26
CA GLY A 108 -16.55 11.97 -1.41
C GLY A 108 -17.47 10.81 -1.83
N THR A 109 -16.91 9.60 -1.87
CA THR A 109 -17.67 8.36 -2.13
C THR A 109 -18.76 8.16 -1.09
N ALA A 110 -18.43 8.29 0.21
CA ALA A 110 -19.40 8.23 1.30
C ALA A 110 -20.56 9.20 1.12
N LYS A 111 -20.24 10.45 0.73
CA LYS A 111 -21.24 11.50 0.48
C LYS A 111 -22.18 11.18 -0.67
N LEU A 112 -21.69 10.58 -1.75
CA LEU A 112 -22.52 10.18 -2.90
C LEU A 112 -23.38 8.96 -2.54
N LEU A 113 -22.80 7.93 -1.94
CA LEU A 113 -23.51 6.72 -1.52
C LEU A 113 -24.58 7.01 -0.46
N LYS A 114 -24.32 7.95 0.45
CA LYS A 114 -25.33 8.38 1.45
C LYS A 114 -26.61 8.93 0.82
N LYS A 115 -26.51 9.61 -0.33
CA LYS A 115 -27.70 10.13 -1.04
C LYS A 115 -28.62 9.02 -1.56
N ILE A 116 -28.08 7.85 -1.82
CA ILE A 116 -28.79 6.68 -2.37
C ILE A 116 -28.80 5.50 -1.40
N GLU A 117 -28.48 5.70 -0.13
CA GLU A 117 -28.33 4.62 0.86
C GLU A 117 -29.56 3.70 0.93
N ALA A 118 -30.77 4.27 0.82
CA ALA A 118 -32.02 3.52 0.84
C ALA A 118 -32.20 2.59 -0.39
N ASP A 119 -31.51 2.84 -1.46
CA ASP A 119 -31.58 2.08 -2.71
C ASP A 119 -30.45 1.05 -2.85
N LEU A 120 -29.49 1.00 -1.88
CA LEU A 120 -28.39 0.03 -1.91
C LEU A 120 -28.90 -1.37 -1.55
N ASP A 121 -28.70 -2.34 -2.46
CA ASP A 121 -29.00 -3.77 -2.23
C ASP A 121 -27.77 -4.49 -1.66
N GLY A 122 -27.31 -4.05 -0.50
CA GLY A 122 -26.14 -4.58 0.18
C GLY A 122 -25.45 -3.54 1.06
N VAL A 123 -24.28 -3.91 1.55
CA VAL A 123 -23.49 -3.13 2.51
C VAL A 123 -22.21 -2.63 1.90
N VAL A 124 -21.94 -1.33 2.04
CA VAL A 124 -20.64 -0.72 1.74
C VAL A 124 -19.94 -0.40 3.05
N LYS A 125 -18.78 -1.03 3.28
CA LYS A 125 -17.86 -0.70 4.37
C LYS A 125 -16.83 0.30 3.90
N LEU A 126 -16.65 1.39 4.63
CA LEU A 126 -15.68 2.44 4.36
C LEU A 126 -14.57 2.33 5.41
N MET A 127 -13.38 1.91 4.98
CA MET A 127 -12.22 1.68 5.85
C MET A 127 -11.20 2.80 5.67
N PHE A 128 -10.97 3.58 6.73
CA PHE A 128 -9.91 4.57 6.81
C PHE A 128 -8.80 4.00 7.70
N GLN A 129 -7.67 3.66 7.06
CA GLN A 129 -6.60 2.85 7.64
C GLN A 129 -5.39 3.69 8.03
N PRO A 130 -4.84 3.56 9.26
CA PRO A 130 -3.54 4.11 9.64
C PRO A 130 -2.39 3.19 9.21
N ALA A 131 -1.16 3.72 9.22
CA ALA A 131 0.09 2.97 9.22
C ALA A 131 0.32 2.05 8.00
N GLU A 132 -0.08 2.52 6.79
CA GLU A 132 0.25 1.85 5.54
C GLU A 132 1.76 1.94 5.27
N GLU A 133 2.38 3.11 5.41
CA GLU A 133 3.79 3.39 5.09
C GLU A 133 4.80 2.55 5.90
N ILE A 134 4.35 1.99 7.01
CA ILE A 134 5.11 1.02 7.81
C ILE A 134 4.59 -0.42 7.66
N LEU A 135 3.65 -0.65 6.73
CA LEU A 135 3.08 -1.96 6.34
C LEU A 135 2.47 -2.74 7.52
N GLN A 136 1.80 -2.06 8.45
CA GLN A 136 1.24 -2.67 9.67
C GLN A 136 -0.25 -2.43 9.87
N GLY A 137 -0.83 -1.43 9.21
CA GLY A 137 -2.19 -0.98 9.45
C GLY A 137 -3.23 -2.03 9.07
N ALA A 138 -3.17 -2.55 7.84
CA ALA A 138 -4.14 -3.53 7.35
C ALA A 138 -4.18 -4.80 8.20
N ALA A 139 -3.01 -5.37 8.53
CA ALA A 139 -2.94 -6.57 9.35
C ALA A 139 -3.56 -6.39 10.74
N LYS A 140 -3.34 -5.24 11.40
CA LYS A 140 -3.95 -4.92 12.69
C LYS A 140 -5.46 -4.71 12.57
N MET A 141 -5.94 -4.07 11.51
CA MET A 141 -7.37 -3.88 11.29
C MET A 141 -8.07 -5.21 10.97
N ILE A 142 -7.45 -6.10 10.20
CA ILE A 142 -7.96 -7.47 9.97
C ILE A 142 -8.06 -8.22 11.29
N ALA A 143 -7.02 -8.18 12.11
CA ALA A 143 -7.03 -8.80 13.44
C ALA A 143 -8.11 -8.23 14.38
N ALA A 144 -8.49 -6.96 14.19
CA ALA A 144 -9.61 -6.31 14.88
C ALA A 144 -10.98 -6.64 14.28
N GLY A 145 -11.06 -7.50 13.25
CA GLY A 145 -12.32 -8.01 12.71
C GLY A 145 -12.98 -7.12 11.65
N VAL A 146 -12.26 -6.22 10.97
CA VAL A 146 -12.84 -5.31 9.97
C VAL A 146 -13.44 -6.04 8.76
N LEU A 147 -12.99 -7.25 8.47
CA LEU A 147 -13.55 -8.09 7.41
C LEU A 147 -14.79 -8.89 7.83
N GLU A 148 -15.16 -8.82 9.10
CA GLU A 148 -16.29 -9.54 9.69
C GLU A 148 -17.42 -8.58 10.09
N ASN A 149 -18.60 -9.11 10.36
CA ASN A 149 -19.76 -8.43 10.95
C ASN A 149 -20.23 -7.12 10.27
N PRO A 150 -20.72 -7.17 9.01
CA PRO A 150 -20.89 -8.34 8.15
C PRO A 150 -19.58 -8.75 7.46
N ARG A 151 -19.50 -10.02 7.03
CA ARG A 151 -18.32 -10.53 6.33
C ARG A 151 -18.18 -9.85 4.98
N VAL A 152 -16.96 -9.40 4.67
CA VAL A 152 -16.63 -8.76 3.40
C VAL A 152 -16.48 -9.80 2.30
N ASP A 153 -17.14 -9.58 1.17
CA ASP A 153 -17.06 -10.44 -0.01
C ASP A 153 -16.00 -9.95 -1.01
N ARG A 154 -15.86 -8.63 -1.14
CA ARG A 154 -14.95 -7.97 -2.08
C ARG A 154 -14.37 -6.70 -1.49
N ALA A 155 -13.17 -6.31 -1.93
CA ALA A 155 -12.55 -5.07 -1.49
C ALA A 155 -11.93 -4.28 -2.65
N ILE A 156 -11.94 -2.95 -2.54
CA ILE A 156 -11.34 -2.05 -3.53
C ILE A 156 -10.54 -0.97 -2.81
N MET A 157 -9.38 -0.65 -3.38
CA MET A 157 -8.65 0.57 -3.08
C MET A 157 -8.24 1.32 -4.34
N LEU A 158 -8.00 2.61 -4.20
CA LEU A 158 -7.37 3.45 -5.21
C LEU A 158 -6.00 3.90 -4.69
N HIS A 159 -5.02 4.04 -5.59
CA HIS A 159 -3.74 4.63 -5.26
C HIS A 159 -3.33 5.68 -6.28
N MET A 160 -2.83 6.83 -5.82
CA MET A 160 -2.37 7.92 -6.68
C MET A 160 -1.03 7.56 -7.36
N ASP A 161 -0.82 8.07 -8.59
CA ASP A 161 0.45 7.92 -9.31
C ASP A 161 0.77 9.22 -10.08
N THR A 162 1.75 9.97 -9.60
CA THR A 162 2.18 11.24 -10.19
C THR A 162 2.86 11.10 -11.54
N THR A 163 3.26 9.90 -11.93
CA THR A 163 3.96 9.65 -13.20
C THR A 163 3.02 9.38 -14.36
N ARG A 164 1.75 9.05 -14.08
CA ARG A 164 0.72 8.70 -15.07
C ARG A 164 -0.19 9.88 -15.37
N GLU A 165 -0.64 9.98 -16.61
CA GLU A 165 -1.67 10.96 -17.01
C GLU A 165 -2.95 10.76 -16.21
N VAL A 166 -3.77 11.83 -16.09
CA VAL A 166 -5.02 11.77 -15.33
C VAL A 166 -5.97 10.74 -15.92
N GLY A 167 -6.41 9.79 -15.09
CA GLY A 167 -7.29 8.69 -15.47
C GLY A 167 -7.15 7.50 -14.54
N ILE A 168 -7.93 6.45 -14.81
CA ILE A 168 -7.90 5.19 -14.06
C ILE A 168 -7.07 4.16 -14.82
N TYR A 169 -6.17 3.49 -14.10
CA TYR A 169 -5.33 2.42 -14.62
C TYR A 169 -5.66 1.12 -13.90
N ALA A 170 -5.95 0.10 -14.67
CA ALA A 170 -6.40 -1.19 -14.17
C ALA A 170 -5.60 -2.34 -14.79
N LYS A 171 -5.40 -3.40 -14.03
CA LYS A 171 -4.69 -4.62 -14.47
C LYS A 171 -5.24 -5.83 -13.72
N SER A 172 -5.36 -6.96 -14.40
CA SER A 172 -5.62 -8.26 -13.78
C SER A 172 -4.34 -8.91 -13.26
N GLY A 173 -4.44 -9.71 -12.21
CA GLY A 173 -3.30 -10.44 -11.65
C GLY A 173 -2.39 -9.56 -10.77
N PRO A 174 -1.08 -9.87 -10.67
CA PRO A 174 -0.17 -9.14 -9.79
C PRO A 174 -0.12 -7.65 -10.11
N MET A 175 -0.45 -6.81 -9.13
CA MET A 175 -0.51 -5.35 -9.25
C MET A 175 0.60 -4.65 -8.48
N ALA A 176 0.96 -5.14 -7.27
CA ALA A 176 2.07 -4.61 -6.49
C ALA A 176 2.91 -5.76 -5.93
N THR A 177 4.20 -5.49 -5.64
CA THR A 177 5.12 -6.52 -5.16
C THR A 177 4.86 -6.91 -3.71
N SER A 178 5.29 -8.12 -3.34
CA SER A 178 5.47 -8.47 -1.93
C SER A 178 6.58 -7.64 -1.30
N ASN A 179 6.55 -7.52 0.03
CA ASN A 179 7.62 -6.93 0.82
C ASN A 179 8.02 -7.87 1.96
N ASN A 180 9.30 -8.22 2.03
CA ASN A 180 9.88 -8.78 3.24
C ASN A 180 11.15 -8.00 3.57
N ASN A 181 11.16 -7.34 4.72
CA ASN A 181 12.38 -6.80 5.30
C ASN A 181 12.94 -7.84 6.28
N PHE A 182 14.24 -8.02 6.27
CA PHE A 182 14.92 -9.00 7.11
C PHE A 182 16.15 -8.41 7.79
N ARG A 183 16.48 -9.00 8.95
CA ARG A 183 17.73 -8.79 9.66
C ARG A 183 18.39 -10.13 9.90
N ILE A 184 19.69 -10.20 9.63
CA ILE A 184 20.55 -11.35 9.95
C ILE A 184 21.57 -10.88 10.97
N THR A 185 21.57 -11.50 12.15
CA THR A 185 22.59 -11.27 13.18
C THR A 185 23.56 -12.44 13.18
N VAL A 186 24.80 -12.17 12.80
CA VAL A 186 25.89 -13.14 12.83
C VAL A 186 26.62 -13.03 14.15
N LYS A 187 26.75 -14.16 14.86
CA LYS A 187 27.44 -14.27 16.16
C LYS A 187 28.71 -15.12 15.98
N GLY A 188 29.84 -14.48 16.12
CA GLY A 188 31.16 -15.08 16.18
C GLY A 188 31.83 -14.87 17.53
N SER A 189 33.14 -14.63 17.57
CA SER A 189 33.88 -14.27 18.79
C SER A 189 35.00 -13.29 18.49
N SER A 190 35.05 -12.20 19.26
CA SER A 190 36.08 -11.16 19.08
C SER A 190 37.44 -11.62 19.53
N CYS A 191 38.48 -11.17 18.81
CA CYS A 191 39.86 -11.35 19.22
C CYS A 191 40.78 -10.28 18.60
N HIS A 192 42.05 -10.29 18.99
CA HIS A 192 43.06 -9.41 18.39
C HIS A 192 43.26 -9.72 16.91
N GLY A 193 43.27 -8.71 16.04
CA GLY A 193 43.35 -8.87 14.59
C GLY A 193 44.58 -9.67 14.09
N ALA A 194 45.68 -9.68 14.88
CA ALA A 194 46.90 -10.48 14.61
C ALA A 194 46.84 -11.90 15.19
N MET A 195 45.74 -12.31 15.84
CA MET A 195 45.55 -13.65 16.43
C MET A 195 44.20 -14.26 16.01
N PRO A 196 43.96 -14.39 14.69
CA PRO A 196 42.61 -14.78 14.17
C PRO A 196 42.21 -16.21 14.57
N GLU A 197 43.15 -17.07 14.94
CA GLU A 197 42.93 -18.43 15.43
C GLU A 197 42.19 -18.47 16.80
N LYS A 198 42.16 -17.35 17.52
CA LYS A 198 41.49 -17.21 18.83
C LYS A 198 40.06 -16.70 18.76
N GLY A 199 39.59 -16.39 17.56
CA GLY A 199 38.26 -15.84 17.36
C GLY A 199 37.51 -16.49 16.21
N VAL A 200 36.32 -15.91 15.94
CA VAL A 200 35.50 -16.23 14.77
C VAL A 200 35.02 -14.90 14.18
N ASP A 201 35.45 -14.59 12.98
CA ASP A 201 35.25 -13.31 12.32
C ASP A 201 33.82 -13.16 11.80
N ALA A 202 32.96 -12.47 12.55
CA ALA A 202 31.58 -12.22 12.14
C ALA A 202 31.45 -11.35 10.91
N ALA A 203 32.41 -10.45 10.64
CA ALA A 203 32.38 -9.61 9.43
C ALA A 203 32.64 -10.44 8.18
N LEU A 204 33.63 -11.33 8.22
CA LEU A 204 33.93 -12.24 7.11
C LEU A 204 32.70 -13.15 6.82
N VAL A 205 32.10 -13.71 7.87
CA VAL A 205 30.91 -14.58 7.74
C VAL A 205 29.73 -13.81 7.14
N ALA A 206 29.45 -12.59 7.59
CA ALA A 206 28.40 -11.73 7.03
C ALA A 206 28.63 -11.45 5.54
N ALA A 207 29.86 -11.16 5.13
CA ALA A 207 30.20 -10.96 3.71
C ALA A 207 29.92 -12.23 2.86
N GLN A 208 30.24 -13.41 3.37
CA GLN A 208 29.95 -14.68 2.69
C GLN A 208 28.44 -14.93 2.58
N ILE A 209 27.69 -14.65 3.63
CA ILE A 209 26.20 -14.76 3.62
C ILE A 209 25.64 -13.84 2.54
N VAL A 210 26.03 -12.56 2.50
CA VAL A 210 25.53 -11.59 1.51
C VAL A 210 25.80 -12.07 0.08
N ASN A 211 27.00 -12.57 -0.21
CA ASN A 211 27.35 -13.13 -1.52
C ASN A 211 26.49 -14.36 -1.86
N ALA A 212 26.34 -15.30 -0.91
CA ALA A 212 25.57 -16.52 -1.13
C ALA A 212 24.09 -16.25 -1.34
N LEU A 213 23.50 -15.28 -0.64
CA LEU A 213 22.09 -14.92 -0.79
C LEU A 213 21.72 -14.47 -2.22
N GLN A 214 22.68 -13.91 -2.99
CA GLN A 214 22.43 -13.55 -4.38
C GLN A 214 22.13 -14.77 -5.27
N THR A 215 22.55 -15.96 -4.88
CA THR A 215 22.25 -17.19 -5.63
C THR A 215 20.76 -17.54 -5.61
N VAL A 216 20.02 -17.15 -4.60
CA VAL A 216 18.58 -17.43 -4.48
C VAL A 216 17.85 -16.84 -5.67
N VAL A 217 18.05 -15.56 -5.95
CA VAL A 217 17.41 -14.90 -7.09
C VAL A 217 18.03 -15.33 -8.42
N ALA A 218 19.37 -15.43 -8.46
CA ALA A 218 20.08 -15.67 -9.71
C ALA A 218 20.07 -17.13 -10.18
N ARG A 219 19.85 -18.13 -9.32
CA ARG A 219 20.02 -19.55 -9.62
C ARG A 219 18.88 -20.46 -9.19
N GLU A 220 18.02 -20.03 -8.28
CA GLU A 220 16.97 -20.89 -7.70
C GLU A 220 15.57 -20.49 -8.17
N LEU A 221 15.37 -19.27 -8.71
CA LEU A 221 14.09 -18.81 -9.24
C LEU A 221 14.07 -18.85 -10.77
N PRO A 222 12.91 -19.16 -11.40
CA PRO A 222 12.75 -19.00 -12.84
C PRO A 222 13.02 -17.55 -13.25
N PHE A 223 13.77 -17.34 -14.32
CA PHE A 223 14.10 -15.98 -14.79
C PHE A 223 12.89 -15.15 -15.22
N THR A 224 11.76 -15.82 -15.52
CA THR A 224 10.47 -15.18 -15.84
C THR A 224 9.73 -14.67 -14.61
N GLN A 225 10.16 -15.08 -13.41
CA GLN A 225 9.58 -14.65 -12.14
C GLN A 225 10.50 -13.58 -11.52
N GLY A 226 10.28 -12.34 -11.89
CA GLY A 226 11.07 -11.22 -11.38
C GLY A 226 11.08 -11.17 -9.84
N ALA A 227 12.28 -11.14 -9.27
CA ALA A 227 12.49 -10.96 -7.84
C ALA A 227 13.77 -10.16 -7.62
N VAL A 228 13.80 -9.39 -6.52
CA VAL A 228 15.02 -8.75 -6.02
C VAL A 228 15.25 -9.16 -4.58
N LEU A 229 16.53 -9.34 -4.22
CA LEU A 229 17.02 -9.48 -2.85
C LEU A 229 18.14 -8.46 -2.70
N THR A 230 17.87 -7.43 -1.90
CA THR A 230 18.81 -6.31 -1.68
C THR A 230 19.28 -6.33 -0.24
N THR A 231 20.61 -6.30 -0.06
CA THR A 231 21.22 -5.97 1.24
C THR A 231 21.49 -4.47 1.25
N GLY A 232 20.74 -3.74 2.09
CA GLY A 232 20.84 -2.28 2.19
C GLY A 232 21.77 -1.80 3.29
N HIS A 233 22.03 -2.64 4.30
CA HIS A 233 22.86 -2.28 5.46
C HIS A 233 23.70 -3.45 5.93
N ILE A 234 24.98 -3.19 6.19
CA ILE A 234 25.92 -4.14 6.83
C ILE A 234 26.69 -3.38 7.89
N GLN A 235 26.71 -3.89 9.11
CA GLN A 235 27.45 -3.31 10.22
C GLN A 235 28.28 -4.37 10.93
N ALA A 236 29.58 -4.14 11.07
CA ALA A 236 30.49 -5.01 11.82
C ALA A 236 31.75 -4.25 12.27
N GLY A 237 32.24 -4.60 13.46
CA GLY A 237 33.50 -4.08 13.99
C GLY A 237 33.46 -2.65 14.54
N SER A 238 34.50 -2.31 15.29
CA SER A 238 34.69 -0.99 15.92
C SER A 238 36.09 -0.42 15.74
N ALA A 239 37.08 -1.28 15.41
CA ALA A 239 38.47 -0.87 15.22
C ALA A 239 39.18 -1.82 14.24
N PRO A 240 40.18 -1.33 13.45
CA PRO A 240 40.83 -2.11 12.39
C PRO A 240 41.70 -3.27 12.91
N ASN A 241 42.07 -3.26 14.18
CA ASN A 241 42.91 -4.29 14.81
C ASN A 241 42.11 -5.27 15.70
N ILE A 242 40.78 -5.27 15.61
CA ILE A 242 39.89 -6.15 16.36
C ILE A 242 39.03 -6.95 15.39
N ILE A 243 39.06 -8.28 15.46
CA ILE A 243 38.10 -9.15 14.78
C ILE A 243 36.74 -9.00 15.47
N PRO A 244 35.68 -8.61 14.74
CA PRO A 244 34.36 -8.42 15.35
C PRO A 244 33.68 -9.73 15.71
N GLY A 245 33.10 -9.77 16.91
CA GLY A 245 32.33 -10.93 17.39
C GLY A 245 30.87 -10.89 16.95
N VAL A 246 30.38 -9.77 16.41
CA VAL A 246 29.00 -9.62 15.93
C VAL A 246 29.02 -8.83 14.63
N ALA A 247 28.14 -9.24 13.69
CA ALA A 247 27.82 -8.47 12.50
C ALA A 247 26.29 -8.50 12.28
N VAL A 248 25.77 -7.42 11.73
CA VAL A 248 24.34 -7.27 11.37
C VAL A 248 24.24 -6.99 9.88
N VAL A 249 23.34 -7.71 9.22
CA VAL A 249 22.98 -7.52 7.81
C VAL A 249 21.50 -7.28 7.74
N GLU A 250 21.07 -6.18 7.11
CA GLU A 250 19.66 -5.88 6.87
C GLU A 250 19.40 -5.72 5.39
N GLY A 251 18.23 -6.17 4.97
CA GLY A 251 17.84 -6.14 3.57
C GLY A 251 16.36 -6.28 3.34
N THR A 252 16.01 -6.30 2.07
CA THR A 252 14.62 -6.41 1.61
C THR A 252 14.51 -7.35 0.42
N THR A 253 13.35 -7.99 0.27
CA THR A 253 13.01 -8.76 -0.93
C THR A 253 11.71 -8.25 -1.53
N ARG A 254 11.61 -8.29 -2.86
CA ARG A 254 10.42 -7.94 -3.64
C ARG A 254 10.20 -8.97 -4.73
N THR A 255 8.95 -9.33 -4.97
CA THR A 255 8.57 -10.19 -6.11
C THR A 255 7.08 -10.05 -6.41
N TYR A 256 6.70 -10.34 -7.66
CA TYR A 256 5.30 -10.45 -8.10
C TYR A 256 4.73 -11.87 -7.97
N HIS A 257 5.49 -12.82 -7.42
CA HIS A 257 5.10 -14.23 -7.37
C HIS A 257 5.11 -14.76 -5.94
N ALA A 258 3.95 -15.20 -5.46
CA ALA A 258 3.80 -15.77 -4.13
C ALA A 258 4.70 -17.02 -3.91
N GLY A 259 4.93 -17.84 -4.96
CA GLY A 259 5.85 -18.97 -4.92
C GLY A 259 7.29 -18.54 -4.69
N SER A 260 7.76 -17.50 -5.40
CA SER A 260 9.10 -16.94 -5.23
C SER A 260 9.28 -16.33 -3.83
N LYS A 261 8.27 -15.61 -3.32
CA LYS A 261 8.27 -15.09 -1.94
C LYS A 261 8.47 -16.21 -0.92
N ARG A 262 7.67 -17.29 -1.02
CA ARG A 262 7.80 -18.46 -0.12
C ARG A 262 9.18 -19.11 -0.22
N HIS A 263 9.69 -19.27 -1.45
CA HIS A 263 11.02 -19.85 -1.67
C HIS A 263 12.12 -19.02 -1.01
N ILE A 264 12.17 -17.71 -1.28
CA ILE A 264 13.15 -16.80 -0.67
C ILE A 264 13.07 -16.86 0.85
N ARG A 265 11.86 -16.85 1.43
CA ARG A 265 11.63 -16.89 2.88
C ARG A 265 12.21 -18.14 3.55
N VAL A 266 12.18 -19.27 2.86
CA VAL A 266 12.79 -20.53 3.36
C VAL A 266 14.31 -20.51 3.17
N ARG A 267 14.78 -20.09 1.99
CA ARG A 267 16.19 -20.15 1.64
C ARG A 267 17.06 -19.15 2.40
N LEU A 268 16.52 -17.99 2.73
CA LEU A 268 17.26 -16.93 3.42
C LEU A 268 17.84 -17.40 4.77
N PRO A 269 17.06 -17.95 5.73
CA PRO A 269 17.61 -18.49 6.97
C PRO A 269 18.50 -19.72 6.74
N GLU A 270 18.15 -20.62 5.80
CA GLU A 270 18.98 -21.80 5.51
C GLU A 270 20.39 -21.39 5.08
N ILE A 271 20.52 -20.51 4.11
CA ILE A 271 21.84 -20.04 3.61
C ILE A 271 22.61 -19.36 4.73
N ALA A 272 21.95 -18.44 5.47
CA ALA A 272 22.61 -17.73 6.56
C ALA A 272 23.16 -18.69 7.62
N GLN A 273 22.36 -19.65 8.06
CA GLN A 273 22.75 -20.61 9.10
C GLN A 273 23.83 -21.59 8.64
N TYR A 274 23.72 -22.14 7.41
CA TYR A 274 24.73 -23.09 6.92
C TYR A 274 26.05 -22.41 6.63
N ILE A 275 26.07 -21.20 6.10
CA ILE A 275 27.32 -20.43 5.92
C ILE A 275 27.93 -20.10 7.28
N ALA A 276 27.15 -19.59 8.24
CA ALA A 276 27.67 -19.29 9.58
C ALA A 276 28.28 -20.53 10.21
N LYS A 277 27.61 -21.66 10.16
CA LYS A 277 28.09 -22.94 10.70
C LYS A 277 29.39 -23.40 10.05
N ALA A 278 29.54 -23.24 8.71
CA ALA A 278 30.76 -23.60 7.99
C ALA A 278 31.98 -22.80 8.50
N TYR A 279 31.74 -21.58 8.99
CA TYR A 279 32.77 -20.71 9.56
C TYR A 279 32.82 -20.73 11.10
N ARG A 280 32.17 -21.68 11.77
CA ARG A 280 32.12 -21.82 13.24
C ARG A 280 31.37 -20.67 13.94
N ALA A 281 30.53 -19.93 13.22
CA ALA A 281 29.66 -18.87 13.72
C ALA A 281 28.22 -19.38 13.82
N GLU A 282 27.35 -18.55 14.38
CA GLU A 282 25.88 -18.71 14.38
C GLU A 282 25.25 -17.54 13.60
N ALA A 283 24.09 -17.78 13.00
CA ALA A 283 23.29 -16.74 12.37
C ALA A 283 21.83 -16.88 12.80
N GLU A 284 21.25 -15.77 13.24
CA GLU A 284 19.84 -15.62 13.53
C GLU A 284 19.22 -14.74 12.45
N VAL A 285 18.03 -15.13 11.94
CA VAL A 285 17.31 -14.39 10.92
C VAL A 285 15.95 -13.99 11.48
N GLU A 286 15.69 -12.70 11.45
CA GLU A 286 14.44 -12.07 11.82
C GLU A 286 13.77 -11.48 10.59
N ILE A 287 12.46 -11.76 10.41
CA ILE A 287 11.64 -11.10 9.38
C ILE A 287 10.95 -9.90 10.03
N LEU A 288 11.30 -8.71 9.60
CA LEU A 288 10.82 -7.44 10.17
C LEU A 288 9.48 -7.00 9.59
N SER A 289 9.22 -7.35 8.33
CA SER A 289 7.93 -7.15 7.65
C SER A 289 7.64 -8.30 6.69
N ASP A 290 6.37 -8.62 6.49
CA ASP A 290 5.93 -9.74 5.65
C ASP A 290 4.60 -9.41 4.97
N VAL A 291 4.67 -8.65 3.87
CA VAL A 291 3.50 -8.28 3.06
C VAL A 291 3.40 -9.20 1.84
N PRO A 292 2.24 -9.78 1.55
CA PRO A 292 2.04 -10.63 0.37
C PRO A 292 2.12 -9.84 -0.94
N VAL A 293 2.11 -10.57 -2.05
CA VAL A 293 1.91 -9.98 -3.38
C VAL A 293 0.49 -9.45 -3.46
N LEU A 294 0.29 -8.20 -3.85
CA LEU A 294 -1.04 -7.67 -4.12
C LEU A 294 -1.49 -8.16 -5.49
N VAL A 295 -2.55 -8.96 -5.50
CA VAL A 295 -3.10 -9.57 -6.71
C VAL A 295 -4.51 -9.08 -6.93
N ASN A 296 -4.77 -8.43 -8.05
CA ASN A 296 -6.11 -8.11 -8.50
C ASN A 296 -6.82 -9.39 -8.96
N ASP A 297 -7.97 -9.68 -8.35
CA ASP A 297 -8.80 -10.82 -8.72
C ASP A 297 -9.26 -10.73 -10.17
N ALA A 298 -9.13 -11.81 -10.94
CA ALA A 298 -9.37 -11.79 -12.38
C ALA A 298 -10.85 -11.61 -12.75
N ASP A 299 -11.75 -12.24 -12.01
CA ASP A 299 -13.18 -12.17 -12.29
C ASP A 299 -13.71 -10.79 -11.86
N PHE A 300 -13.29 -10.30 -10.69
CA PHE A 300 -13.65 -8.98 -10.23
C PHE A 300 -13.08 -7.87 -11.14
N TYR A 301 -11.85 -8.04 -11.64
CA TYR A 301 -11.28 -7.15 -12.65
C TYR A 301 -12.13 -7.09 -13.92
N ALA A 302 -12.53 -8.25 -14.45
CA ALA A 302 -13.35 -8.29 -15.67
C ALA A 302 -14.71 -7.59 -15.47
N GLU A 303 -15.33 -7.73 -14.30
CA GLU A 303 -16.56 -7.02 -13.95
C GLU A 303 -16.32 -5.50 -13.82
N ALA A 304 -15.26 -5.09 -13.12
CA ALA A 304 -14.91 -3.68 -12.91
C ALA A 304 -14.64 -2.97 -14.24
N VAL A 305 -13.86 -3.60 -15.14
CA VAL A 305 -13.53 -3.02 -16.45
C VAL A 305 -14.81 -2.82 -17.30
N ARG A 306 -15.76 -3.76 -17.26
CA ARG A 306 -17.06 -3.56 -17.95
C ARG A 306 -17.78 -2.31 -17.43
N CYS A 307 -17.84 -2.12 -16.11
CA CYS A 307 -18.46 -0.93 -15.51
C CYS A 307 -17.72 0.36 -15.91
N LEU A 308 -16.39 0.36 -15.85
CA LEU A 308 -15.59 1.53 -16.21
C LEU A 308 -15.70 1.90 -17.71
N ARG A 309 -15.78 0.89 -18.59
CA ARG A 309 -16.04 1.11 -20.02
C ARG A 309 -17.40 1.75 -20.28
N GLN A 310 -18.43 1.38 -19.51
CA GLN A 310 -19.73 2.02 -19.60
C GLN A 310 -19.67 3.48 -19.16
N VAL A 311 -19.01 3.78 -18.02
CA VAL A 311 -18.81 5.18 -17.59
C VAL A 311 -18.12 5.98 -18.69
N LYS A 312 -17.08 5.41 -19.34
CA LYS A 312 -16.38 6.07 -20.46
C LYS A 312 -17.27 6.27 -21.69
N ALA A 313 -18.13 5.32 -22.03
CA ALA A 313 -19.05 5.45 -23.14
C ALA A 313 -20.08 6.57 -22.94
N GLU A 314 -20.55 6.74 -21.70
CA GLU A 314 -21.48 7.80 -21.31
C GLU A 314 -20.79 9.14 -21.10
N ASN A 315 -19.50 9.14 -20.74
CA ASN A 315 -18.69 10.31 -20.42
C ASN A 315 -17.33 10.25 -21.15
N PRO A 316 -17.22 10.74 -22.40
CA PRO A 316 -16.01 10.59 -23.23
C PRO A 316 -14.72 11.15 -22.60
N GLU A 317 -14.84 12.14 -21.71
CA GLU A 317 -13.71 12.71 -20.96
C GLU A 317 -13.20 11.81 -19.82
N PHE A 318 -13.96 10.78 -19.41
CA PHE A 318 -13.52 9.80 -18.42
C PHE A 318 -12.44 8.91 -19.03
N ALA A 319 -11.21 9.01 -18.53
CA ALA A 319 -10.09 8.23 -19.04
C ALA A 319 -9.93 6.92 -18.25
N VAL A 320 -9.89 5.81 -18.96
CA VAL A 320 -9.57 4.49 -18.39
C VAL A 320 -8.56 3.79 -19.29
N PHE A 321 -7.52 3.21 -18.66
CA PHE A 321 -6.41 2.51 -19.29
C PHE A 321 -6.36 1.10 -18.71
N GLU A 322 -6.53 0.13 -19.57
CA GLU A 322 -6.54 -1.29 -19.23
C GLU A 322 -5.14 -1.89 -19.45
N ASP A 323 -4.86 -3.02 -18.79
CA ASP A 323 -3.60 -3.75 -18.91
C ASP A 323 -2.35 -2.90 -18.63
N CYS A 324 -2.45 -1.98 -17.66
CA CYS A 324 -1.32 -1.18 -17.23
C CYS A 324 -0.20 -2.04 -16.62
N GLU A 325 1.00 -1.47 -16.53
CA GLU A 325 2.10 -2.11 -15.82
C GLU A 325 1.85 -2.15 -14.31
N ALA A 326 2.25 -3.26 -13.68
CA ALA A 326 2.25 -3.40 -12.22
C ALA A 326 3.25 -2.44 -11.58
N VAL A 327 2.96 -1.99 -10.35
CA VAL A 327 3.87 -1.12 -9.61
C VAL A 327 4.91 -1.93 -8.85
N THR A 328 6.14 -1.43 -8.77
CA THR A 328 7.23 -2.07 -8.05
C THR A 328 7.18 -1.82 -6.53
N ALA A 329 6.32 -0.91 -6.09
CA ALA A 329 6.02 -0.67 -4.68
C ALA A 329 5.24 -1.85 -4.05
N SER A 330 5.11 -1.83 -2.75
CA SER A 330 4.26 -2.75 -1.98
C SER A 330 3.22 -1.92 -1.23
N ASP A 331 2.05 -2.49 -0.99
CA ASP A 331 0.98 -1.88 -0.20
C ASP A 331 0.39 -2.94 0.73
N ASP A 332 0.12 -2.62 1.97
CA ASP A 332 -0.38 -3.58 2.97
C ASP A 332 -1.86 -3.96 2.75
N PHE A 333 -2.57 -3.31 1.82
CA PHE A 333 -3.84 -3.79 1.28
C PHE A 333 -3.73 -5.22 0.72
N ALA A 334 -2.52 -5.63 0.34
CA ALA A 334 -2.23 -7.00 -0.03
C ALA A 334 -2.65 -8.03 1.03
N ASN A 335 -2.63 -7.67 2.33
CA ASN A 335 -3.14 -8.55 3.39
C ASN A 335 -4.66 -8.76 3.29
N ILE A 336 -5.42 -7.75 2.84
CA ILE A 336 -6.85 -7.88 2.56
C ILE A 336 -7.06 -8.71 1.30
N ALA A 337 -6.28 -8.43 0.23
CA ALA A 337 -6.37 -9.14 -1.04
C ALA A 337 -5.99 -10.65 -0.95
N GLU A 338 -5.24 -11.05 0.07
CA GLU A 338 -4.94 -12.47 0.34
C GLU A 338 -6.16 -13.22 0.89
N VAL A 339 -7.11 -12.51 1.50
CA VAL A 339 -8.30 -13.08 2.19
C VAL A 339 -9.58 -12.89 1.37
N VAL A 340 -9.69 -11.79 0.63
CA VAL A 340 -10.91 -11.36 -0.06
C VAL A 340 -10.58 -11.00 -1.51
N PRO A 341 -11.38 -11.42 -2.51
CA PRO A 341 -11.25 -10.95 -3.89
C PRO A 341 -11.19 -9.42 -3.95
N SER A 342 -10.07 -8.88 -4.43
CA SER A 342 -9.78 -7.45 -4.28
C SER A 342 -9.28 -6.81 -5.55
N LEU A 343 -9.42 -5.47 -5.63
CA LEU A 343 -8.86 -4.64 -6.69
C LEU A 343 -8.10 -3.45 -6.13
N MET A 344 -6.88 -3.28 -6.58
CA MET A 344 -6.13 -2.03 -6.52
C MET A 344 -6.15 -1.38 -7.91
N LEU A 345 -6.68 -0.17 -8.01
CA LEU A 345 -6.68 0.63 -9.24
C LEU A 345 -5.80 1.86 -9.02
N MET A 346 -5.03 2.24 -10.05
CA MET A 346 -4.21 3.45 -9.96
C MET A 346 -4.98 4.65 -10.51
N VAL A 347 -4.83 5.78 -9.85
CA VAL A 347 -5.33 7.09 -10.30
C VAL A 347 -4.14 7.90 -10.77
N GLY A 348 -3.97 8.03 -12.07
CA GLY A 348 -2.97 8.92 -12.63
C GLY A 348 -3.25 10.36 -12.26
N CYS A 349 -2.21 11.06 -11.79
CA CYS A 349 -2.34 12.46 -11.35
C CYS A 349 -1.10 13.30 -11.72
N ARG A 350 -0.52 13.02 -12.89
CA ARG A 350 0.60 13.78 -13.42
C ARG A 350 0.27 15.28 -13.45
N PRO A 351 1.14 16.17 -12.94
CA PRO A 351 0.96 17.59 -13.06
C PRO A 351 0.81 18.02 -14.54
N ALA A 352 -0.09 18.95 -14.81
CA ALA A 352 -0.33 19.48 -16.17
C ALA A 352 0.88 20.24 -16.74
N SER A 353 1.75 20.73 -15.88
CA SER A 353 2.97 21.47 -16.24
C SER A 353 4.03 21.30 -15.14
N GLY A 354 5.29 21.55 -15.48
CA GLY A 354 6.41 21.45 -14.56
C GLY A 354 7.10 20.08 -14.61
N GLU A 355 8.04 19.89 -13.70
CA GLU A 355 8.78 18.65 -13.56
C GLU A 355 7.94 17.60 -12.84
N VAL A 356 8.04 16.35 -13.28
CA VAL A 356 7.32 15.22 -12.67
C VAL A 356 8.25 14.51 -11.69
N TYR A 357 7.87 14.53 -10.43
CA TYR A 357 8.56 13.78 -9.38
C TYR A 357 7.74 12.56 -8.99
N PRO A 358 8.39 11.39 -8.75
CA PRO A 358 7.70 10.20 -8.28
C PRO A 358 7.19 10.39 -6.85
N LEU A 359 6.33 9.48 -6.41
CA LEU A 359 5.93 9.37 -5.00
C LEU A 359 7.16 9.27 -4.09
N HIS A 360 6.99 9.59 -2.81
CA HIS A 360 8.06 9.64 -1.80
C HIS A 360 9.17 10.67 -2.10
N ASN A 361 8.86 11.69 -2.88
CA ASN A 361 9.76 12.82 -3.14
C ASN A 361 9.13 14.11 -2.60
N GLY A 362 9.90 14.91 -1.83
CA GLY A 362 9.41 16.16 -1.23
C GLY A 362 8.89 17.21 -2.22
N LYS A 363 9.21 17.03 -3.52
CA LYS A 363 8.74 17.89 -4.62
C LYS A 363 7.56 17.30 -5.40
N ALA A 364 7.01 16.16 -4.98
CA ALA A 364 5.91 15.52 -5.67
C ALA A 364 4.66 16.43 -5.66
N ILE A 365 4.13 16.72 -6.83
CA ILE A 365 2.91 17.50 -7.02
C ILE A 365 1.87 16.61 -7.69
N PHE A 366 0.66 16.65 -7.15
CA PHE A 366 -0.47 15.87 -7.62
C PHE A 366 -1.45 16.78 -8.37
N ASN A 367 -1.87 16.37 -9.56
CA ASN A 367 -2.93 17.08 -10.29
C ASN A 367 -4.26 16.91 -9.55
N GLU A 368 -4.78 18.03 -9.03
CA GLU A 368 -6.03 18.03 -8.25
C GLU A 368 -7.28 17.67 -9.08
N ASP A 369 -7.21 17.73 -10.41
CA ASP A 369 -8.30 17.30 -11.29
C ASP A 369 -8.55 15.78 -11.19
N ALA A 370 -7.56 15.00 -10.77
CA ALA A 370 -7.68 13.57 -10.59
C ALA A 370 -8.65 13.17 -9.46
N ILE A 371 -8.93 14.07 -8.50
CA ILE A 371 -9.73 13.75 -7.31
C ILE A 371 -11.15 13.28 -7.63
N VAL A 372 -11.71 13.73 -8.76
CA VAL A 372 -13.07 13.37 -9.17
C VAL A 372 -13.22 11.91 -9.59
N TYR A 373 -12.10 11.25 -9.95
CA TYR A 373 -12.11 9.84 -10.32
C TYR A 373 -12.42 8.93 -9.13
N GLY A 374 -12.02 9.31 -7.91
CA GLY A 374 -12.22 8.50 -6.72
C GLY A 374 -13.68 8.12 -6.48
N PRO A 375 -14.56 9.09 -6.18
CA PRO A 375 -15.97 8.78 -5.95
C PRO A 375 -16.67 8.19 -7.18
N ALA A 376 -16.31 8.65 -8.38
CA ALA A 376 -16.88 8.11 -9.61
C ALA A 376 -16.62 6.61 -9.75
N VAL A 377 -15.40 6.17 -9.53
CA VAL A 377 -14.99 4.76 -9.64
C VAL A 377 -15.51 3.93 -8.48
N LEU A 378 -15.23 4.37 -7.24
CA LEU A 378 -15.58 3.59 -6.06
C LEU A 378 -17.09 3.39 -5.92
N ALA A 379 -17.91 4.45 -6.14
CA ALA A 379 -19.36 4.33 -6.08
C ALA A 379 -19.92 3.48 -7.23
N THR A 380 -19.42 3.66 -8.46
CA THR A 380 -19.85 2.86 -9.62
C THR A 380 -19.59 1.37 -9.39
N LEU A 381 -18.38 1.02 -8.95
CA LEU A 381 -18.00 -0.38 -8.75
C LEU A 381 -18.72 -1.00 -7.53
N ALA A 382 -18.93 -0.22 -6.46
CA ALA A 382 -19.71 -0.68 -5.30
C ALA A 382 -21.15 -0.98 -5.69
N CYS A 383 -21.86 -0.04 -6.33
CA CYS A 383 -23.24 -0.25 -6.78
C CYS A 383 -23.31 -1.37 -7.84
N GLY A 384 -22.38 -1.42 -8.79
CA GLY A 384 -22.34 -2.47 -9.80
C GLY A 384 -22.24 -3.86 -9.20
N TYR A 385 -21.48 -4.03 -8.12
CA TYR A 385 -21.40 -5.30 -7.39
C TYR A 385 -22.68 -5.60 -6.59
N LEU A 386 -23.19 -4.63 -5.84
CA LEU A 386 -24.33 -4.83 -4.95
C LEU A 386 -25.61 -5.15 -5.73
N GLU A 387 -25.91 -4.41 -6.77
CA GLU A 387 -27.17 -4.49 -7.50
C GLU A 387 -27.24 -5.66 -8.50
N ASN A 388 -26.18 -6.49 -8.66
CA ASN A 388 -26.06 -7.47 -9.73
C ASN A 388 -26.39 -6.89 -11.13
N LEU A 389 -26.28 -5.57 -11.28
CA LEU A 389 -26.51 -4.97 -12.57
C LEU A 389 -25.41 -5.47 -13.51
N PRO A 390 -25.74 -6.27 -14.55
CA PRO A 390 -24.87 -6.25 -15.68
C PRO A 390 -24.84 -4.76 -16.05
N CYS A 391 -23.64 -4.16 -16.05
CA CYS A 391 -23.47 -2.85 -16.62
C CYS A 391 -24.18 -2.91 -17.96
N ARG A 392 -25.38 -2.31 -18.06
CA ARG A 392 -26.25 -2.51 -19.21
C ARG A 392 -25.55 -1.87 -20.38
N LEU A 393 -24.94 -2.70 -21.22
CA LEU A 393 -24.75 -2.35 -22.63
C LEU A 393 -26.19 -2.32 -23.20
N ALA A 394 -26.70 -1.12 -23.41
CA ALA A 394 -27.88 -0.90 -24.21
C ALA A 394 -27.53 -1.20 -25.67
#